data_309c002467ff754794d02a7ced502331
#
_entry.id   309c002467ff754794d02a7ced502331
#
_cell.length_a   1.000
_cell.length_b   1.000
_cell.length_c   1.000
_cell.angle_alpha   90.00
_cell.angle_beta   90.00
_cell.angle_gamma   90.00
#
_symmetry.space_group_name_H-M   'P 1'
#
loop_
_entity.id
_entity.type
_entity.pdbx_description
1 polymer ?
#
loop_
_entity_poly.entity_id
_entity_poly.type
_entity_poly.pdbx_seq_one_letter_code
_entity_poly.pdbx_strand_id
1 'polypeptide(L)'
;QNMKNKGMIRQGVFQSVDLKFNNGIVINAPYLTDFSVMSPFEIDFNGKNYILKYYNRYLETISFDTLDTNRNKIASNGTMYGNVTFLATDRLRVHHQFRCYFKMHDQGCKFCNVKPKEGNYDLSDVFEIIDFYLNNVDFRHFLIGGGSGKAEIEQNNIMAIASYIRKHTKKPIYAMCLPPENIEVLEEYKKNGINEISFNIEIFNRKIARTTMPGKGKIPLKQYENALKKAVELWGSSGNVRSMLVLGMEPIEDFLDG
;
A
#
# COMPACT_ATOMS: atom_id res chain seq x y z
N GLN A 1 -8.13 -9.09 -23.94
CA GLN A 1 -8.56 -10.39 -24.49
C GLN A 1 -7.37 -11.31 -24.79
N ASN A 2 -6.27 -10.82 -25.38
CA ASN A 2 -5.12 -11.66 -25.74
C ASN A 2 -4.35 -12.25 -24.54
N MET A 3 -4.33 -11.59 -23.39
CA MET A 3 -3.68 -12.12 -22.19
C MET A 3 -4.47 -13.25 -21.51
N LYS A 4 -5.81 -13.25 -21.61
CA LYS A 4 -6.67 -14.34 -21.14
C LYS A 4 -6.35 -15.70 -21.78
N ASN A 5 -6.02 -15.68 -23.07
CA ASN A 5 -5.77 -16.89 -23.84
C ASN A 5 -4.37 -17.50 -23.67
N LYS A 6 -3.46 -16.83 -22.96
CA LYS A 6 -2.06 -17.24 -22.82
C LYS A 6 -1.66 -17.71 -21.42
N GLY A 7 -2.62 -17.91 -20.52
CA GLY A 7 -2.37 -18.53 -19.20
C GLY A 7 -1.52 -17.70 -18.23
N MET A 8 -1.17 -16.46 -18.58
CA MET A 8 -0.23 -15.64 -17.82
C MET A 8 -0.86 -14.89 -16.65
N ILE A 9 -2.19 -14.71 -16.66
CA ILE A 9 -2.91 -14.04 -15.56
C ILE A 9 -3.98 -14.98 -15.05
N ARG A 10 -3.75 -15.51 -13.85
CA ARG A 10 -4.76 -16.30 -13.15
C ARG A 10 -5.99 -15.42 -12.90
N GLN A 11 -7.16 -15.94 -13.22
CA GLN A 11 -8.43 -15.37 -12.78
C GLN A 11 -8.43 -15.32 -11.25
N GLY A 12 -8.31 -14.15 -10.67
CA GLY A 12 -8.39 -14.00 -9.22
C GLY A 12 -8.01 -12.60 -8.79
N VAL A 13 -8.97 -11.83 -8.38
CA VAL A 13 -9.02 -10.76 -7.40
C VAL A 13 -8.15 -9.51 -7.61
N PHE A 14 -7.01 -9.54 -8.28
CA PHE A 14 -6.23 -8.34 -8.63
C PHE A 14 -6.23 -8.14 -10.13
N GLN A 15 -6.97 -7.12 -10.53
CA GLN A 15 -7.10 -6.68 -11.91
C GLN A 15 -6.09 -5.56 -12.18
N SER A 16 -4.84 -5.78 -11.79
CA SER A 16 -3.72 -4.92 -12.14
C SER A 16 -2.47 -5.75 -12.44
N VAL A 17 -1.58 -5.19 -13.23
CA VAL A 17 -0.33 -5.80 -13.65
C VAL A 17 0.77 -4.76 -13.60
N ASP A 18 1.95 -5.17 -13.16
CA ASP A 18 3.15 -4.33 -13.18
C ASP A 18 3.84 -4.47 -14.54
N LEU A 19 3.89 -3.37 -15.27
CA LEU A 19 4.51 -3.24 -16.58
C LEU A 19 5.88 -2.59 -16.43
N LYS A 20 6.92 -3.26 -16.91
CA LYS A 20 8.28 -2.75 -16.94
C LYS A 20 8.63 -2.29 -18.33
N PHE A 21 9.07 -1.04 -18.45
CA PHE A 21 9.52 -0.37 -19.67
C PHE A 21 11.03 -0.57 -19.88
N ASN A 22 11.52 -0.39 -21.10
CA ASN A 22 12.94 -0.55 -21.43
C ASN A 22 13.86 0.41 -20.68
N ASN A 23 13.35 1.58 -20.30
CA ASN A 23 14.08 2.57 -19.48
C ASN A 23 14.11 2.23 -17.97
N GLY A 24 13.58 1.06 -17.57
CA GLY A 24 13.53 0.59 -16.19
C GLY A 24 12.35 1.12 -15.36
N ILE A 25 11.53 2.01 -15.91
CA ILE A 25 10.30 2.46 -15.24
C ILE A 25 9.34 1.28 -15.14
N VAL A 26 8.72 1.14 -13.96
CA VAL A 26 7.64 0.16 -13.73
C VAL A 26 6.38 0.93 -13.35
N ILE A 27 5.26 0.54 -13.97
CA ILE A 27 3.94 1.08 -13.65
C ILE A 27 2.97 -0.04 -13.31
N ASN A 28 2.11 0.19 -12.32
CA ASN A 28 0.98 -0.69 -12.05
C ASN A 28 -0.22 -0.22 -12.88
N ALA A 29 -0.67 -1.06 -13.79
CA ALA A 29 -1.77 -0.76 -14.70
C ALA A 29 -3.02 -1.59 -14.35
N PRO A 30 -4.22 -0.99 -14.27
CA PRO A 30 -5.48 -1.72 -14.17
C PRO A 30 -5.66 -2.66 -15.38
N TYR A 31 -6.16 -3.87 -15.12
CA TYR A 31 -6.33 -4.89 -16.14
C TYR A 31 -7.66 -5.63 -15.95
N LEU A 32 -8.42 -5.81 -17.01
CA LEU A 32 -9.77 -6.42 -17.00
C LEU A 32 -10.73 -5.77 -16.00
N THR A 33 -10.61 -4.47 -15.79
CA THR A 33 -11.58 -3.65 -15.05
C THR A 33 -12.49 -2.94 -16.04
N ASP A 34 -13.61 -2.39 -15.56
CA ASP A 34 -14.48 -1.56 -16.41
C ASP A 34 -13.73 -0.36 -17.00
N PHE A 35 -12.79 0.19 -16.26
CA PHE A 35 -11.90 1.28 -16.74
C PHE A 35 -10.95 0.81 -17.84
N SER A 36 -10.39 -0.39 -17.72
CA SER A 36 -9.42 -0.91 -18.70
C SER A 36 -10.06 -1.27 -20.04
N VAL A 37 -11.37 -1.54 -20.08
CA VAL A 37 -12.11 -1.81 -21.31
C VAL A 37 -12.18 -0.58 -22.22
N MET A 38 -12.27 0.62 -21.63
CA MET A 38 -12.31 1.89 -22.34
C MET A 38 -10.92 2.53 -22.52
N SER A 39 -9.87 1.85 -22.10
CA SER A 39 -8.51 2.38 -22.21
C SER A 39 -8.06 2.43 -23.68
N PRO A 40 -7.47 3.54 -24.14
CA PRO A 40 -6.84 3.61 -25.45
C PRO A 40 -5.51 2.84 -25.52
N PHE A 41 -5.03 2.34 -24.37
CA PHE A 41 -3.81 1.55 -24.27
C PHE A 41 -4.13 0.06 -24.37
N GLU A 42 -3.39 -0.65 -25.20
CA GLU A 42 -3.52 -2.08 -25.42
C GLU A 42 -2.17 -2.76 -25.26
N ILE A 43 -2.19 -3.96 -24.69
CA ILE A 43 -1.01 -4.83 -24.62
C ILE A 43 -1.24 -5.99 -25.60
N ASP A 44 -0.33 -6.12 -26.56
CA ASP A 44 -0.33 -7.16 -27.56
C ASP A 44 0.95 -8.01 -27.48
N PHE A 45 0.97 -9.15 -28.17
CA PHE A 45 2.12 -10.03 -28.24
C PHE A 45 2.44 -10.36 -29.70
N ASN A 46 3.66 -9.98 -30.15
CA ASN A 46 4.08 -10.14 -31.53
C ASN A 46 4.72 -11.50 -31.84
N GLY A 47 4.57 -12.48 -30.94
CA GLY A 47 5.20 -13.79 -31.04
C GLY A 47 6.53 -13.92 -30.27
N LYS A 48 7.17 -12.80 -29.95
CA LYS A 48 8.45 -12.75 -29.23
C LYS A 48 8.37 -11.87 -27.98
N ASN A 49 7.81 -10.66 -28.12
CA ASN A 49 7.76 -9.64 -27.06
C ASN A 49 6.34 -9.15 -26.84
N TYR A 50 6.07 -8.67 -25.61
CA TYR A 50 4.88 -7.88 -25.35
C TYR A 50 5.14 -6.43 -25.78
N ILE A 51 4.11 -5.84 -26.39
CA ILE A 51 4.14 -4.46 -26.90
C ILE A 51 2.99 -3.68 -26.33
N LEU A 52 3.30 -2.45 -25.90
CA LEU A 52 2.29 -1.45 -25.53
C LEU A 52 1.92 -0.67 -26.78
N LYS A 53 0.63 -0.52 -27.03
CA LYS A 53 0.05 0.28 -28.10
C LYS A 53 -0.85 1.37 -27.53
N TYR A 54 -0.97 2.47 -28.27
CA TYR A 54 -1.92 3.54 -28.05
C TYR A 54 -2.73 3.76 -29.33
N TYR A 55 -4.03 3.49 -29.30
CA TYR A 55 -4.90 3.47 -30.49
C TYR A 55 -4.27 2.72 -31.67
N ASN A 56 -3.88 1.44 -31.45
CA ASN A 56 -3.20 0.59 -32.42
C ASN A 56 -1.79 1.04 -32.87
N ARG A 57 -1.26 2.18 -32.39
CA ARG A 57 0.11 2.60 -32.67
C ARG A 57 1.08 1.99 -31.68
N TYR A 58 2.16 1.41 -32.19
CA TYR A 58 3.26 0.95 -31.35
C TYR A 58 3.84 2.08 -30.51
N LEU A 59 3.98 1.87 -29.22
CA LEU A 59 4.69 2.77 -28.33
C LEU A 59 6.04 2.19 -27.93
N GLU A 60 6.02 1.01 -27.31
CA GLU A 60 7.23 0.44 -26.73
C GLU A 60 7.05 -1.06 -26.48
N THR A 61 8.18 -1.77 -26.46
CA THR A 61 8.25 -3.14 -25.94
C THR A 61 8.26 -3.10 -24.42
N ILE A 62 7.45 -3.94 -23.80
CA ILE A 62 7.31 -4.03 -22.35
C ILE A 62 7.59 -5.47 -21.90
N SER A 63 7.94 -5.60 -20.63
CA SER A 63 7.94 -6.86 -19.90
C SER A 63 7.02 -6.75 -18.68
N PHE A 64 6.62 -7.91 -18.17
CA PHE A 64 5.93 -7.93 -16.88
C PHE A 64 6.97 -8.06 -15.79
N ASP A 65 6.81 -7.28 -14.73
CA ASP A 65 7.60 -7.51 -13.54
C ASP A 65 7.18 -8.85 -12.90
N THR A 66 8.13 -9.55 -12.33
CA THR A 66 7.88 -10.90 -11.81
C THR A 66 6.94 -10.80 -10.62
N LEU A 67 5.83 -11.52 -10.70
CA LEU A 67 4.97 -11.73 -9.54
C LEU A 67 5.79 -12.32 -8.39
N ASP A 68 5.58 -11.81 -7.19
CA ASP A 68 6.19 -12.36 -5.99
C ASP A 68 5.80 -13.85 -5.82
N THR A 69 6.71 -14.73 -6.22
CA THR A 69 6.51 -16.18 -6.14
C THR A 69 6.60 -16.70 -4.71
N ASN A 70 7.12 -15.90 -3.78
CA ASN A 70 7.34 -16.30 -2.39
C ASN A 70 6.08 -16.16 -1.51
N ARG A 71 5.07 -15.47 -1.98
CA ARG A 71 3.84 -15.18 -1.22
C ARG A 71 3.12 -16.41 -0.66
N ASN A 72 3.33 -17.60 -1.24
CA ASN A 72 2.72 -18.86 -0.78
C ASN A 72 3.59 -19.64 0.20
N LYS A 73 4.78 -19.14 0.54
CA LYS A 73 5.61 -19.74 1.60
C LYS A 73 4.95 -19.57 2.96
N ILE A 74 5.30 -20.44 3.88
CA ILE A 74 4.78 -20.48 5.25
C ILE A 74 5.95 -20.25 6.20
N ALA A 75 5.79 -19.34 7.14
CA ALA A 75 6.73 -19.07 8.23
C ALA A 75 6.62 -20.16 9.32
N SER A 76 7.56 -20.17 10.25
CA SER A 76 7.74 -21.21 11.26
C SER A 76 6.50 -21.46 12.13
N ASN A 77 5.71 -20.41 12.44
CA ASN A 77 4.47 -20.57 13.22
C ASN A 77 3.20 -20.66 12.33
N GLY A 78 3.36 -20.92 11.04
CA GLY A 78 2.27 -21.21 10.13
C GLY A 78 1.72 -20.01 9.37
N THR A 79 2.30 -18.81 9.50
CA THR A 79 1.85 -17.62 8.77
C THR A 79 2.29 -17.66 7.32
N MET A 80 1.32 -17.52 6.40
CA MET A 80 1.60 -17.38 4.98
C MET A 80 2.26 -16.03 4.68
N TYR A 81 3.36 -16.01 3.92
CA TYR A 81 4.10 -14.79 3.57
C TYR A 81 3.20 -13.72 2.96
N GLY A 82 2.34 -14.10 2.02
CA GLY A 82 1.39 -13.17 1.39
C GLY A 82 0.30 -12.61 2.30
N ASN A 83 0.19 -13.07 3.55
CA ASN A 83 -0.64 -12.44 4.56
C ASN A 83 0.07 -11.27 5.24
N VAL A 84 1.41 -11.35 5.36
CA VAL A 84 2.26 -10.33 5.98
C VAL A 84 2.79 -9.36 4.96
N THR A 85 3.26 -9.85 3.81
CA THR A 85 3.99 -9.04 2.84
C THR A 85 3.28 -8.98 1.49
N PHE A 86 3.56 -7.90 0.78
CA PHE A 86 3.22 -7.73 -0.62
C PHE A 86 4.36 -6.97 -1.32
N LEU A 87 5.04 -7.66 -2.23
CA LEU A 87 6.06 -7.03 -3.07
C LEU A 87 5.36 -6.36 -4.25
N ALA A 88 5.49 -5.05 -4.33
CA ALA A 88 4.96 -4.25 -5.43
C ALA A 88 6.10 -3.46 -6.05
N THR A 89 6.42 -3.75 -7.30
CA THR A 89 7.47 -3.08 -8.04
C THR A 89 8.83 -3.20 -7.32
N ASP A 90 9.26 -2.15 -6.64
CA ASP A 90 10.51 -2.07 -5.89
C ASP A 90 10.28 -1.87 -4.39
N ARG A 91 9.07 -2.15 -3.90
CA ARG A 91 8.65 -1.86 -2.55
C ARG A 91 8.10 -3.10 -1.86
N LEU A 92 8.68 -3.45 -0.72
CA LEU A 92 8.12 -4.47 0.15
C LEU A 92 7.14 -3.84 1.13
N ARG A 93 5.84 -4.08 0.91
CA ARG A 93 4.81 -3.72 1.88
C ARG A 93 4.78 -4.76 2.99
N VAL A 94 4.79 -4.30 4.24
CA VAL A 94 4.62 -5.13 5.43
C VAL A 94 3.33 -4.72 6.13
N HIS A 95 2.40 -5.65 6.29
CA HIS A 95 1.18 -5.42 7.02
C HIS A 95 1.46 -5.47 8.52
N HIS A 96 1.06 -4.42 9.24
CA HIS A 96 1.20 -4.35 10.69
C HIS A 96 0.07 -5.06 11.46
N GLN A 97 -0.90 -5.63 10.72
CA GLN A 97 -1.99 -6.46 11.24
C GLN A 97 -2.76 -7.14 10.10
N PHE A 98 -3.50 -8.22 10.44
CA PHE A 98 -4.26 -9.01 9.45
C PHE A 98 -5.67 -8.49 9.17
N ARG A 99 -6.24 -7.74 10.09
CA ARG A 99 -7.65 -7.33 10.01
C ARG A 99 -7.79 -5.85 10.28
N CYS A 100 -8.57 -5.17 9.46
CA CYS A 100 -8.92 -3.79 9.72
C CYS A 100 -9.97 -3.72 10.83
N TYR A 101 -9.65 -3.03 11.92
CA TYR A 101 -10.55 -2.82 13.07
C TYR A 101 -11.90 -2.27 12.62
N PHE A 102 -11.92 -1.26 11.78
CA PHE A 102 -13.16 -0.66 11.28
C PHE A 102 -14.00 -1.65 10.48
N LYS A 103 -13.39 -2.47 9.62
CA LYS A 103 -14.14 -3.49 8.86
C LYS A 103 -14.74 -4.57 9.76
N MET A 104 -14.04 -4.94 10.81
CA MET A 104 -14.56 -5.93 11.78
C MET A 104 -15.73 -5.43 12.61
N HIS A 105 -15.98 -4.12 12.63
CA HIS A 105 -17.05 -3.47 13.37
C HIS A 105 -18.06 -2.76 12.43
N ASP A 106 -18.18 -3.21 11.19
CA ASP A 106 -19.07 -2.65 10.16
C ASP A 106 -18.88 -1.15 9.90
N GLN A 107 -17.67 -0.64 10.20
CA GLN A 107 -17.28 0.75 10.02
C GLN A 107 -16.20 0.94 8.95
N GLY A 108 -16.03 -0.05 8.08
CA GLY A 108 -15.03 -0.03 7.01
C GLY A 108 -15.29 1.03 5.95
N CYS A 109 -14.22 1.46 5.27
CA CYS A 109 -14.34 2.34 4.11
C CYS A 109 -14.99 1.58 2.96
N LYS A 110 -16.04 2.15 2.33
CA LYS A 110 -16.84 1.51 1.29
C LYS A 110 -16.05 1.21 0.01
N PHE A 111 -15.02 1.99 -0.28
CA PHE A 111 -14.13 1.81 -1.44
C PHE A 111 -12.95 0.87 -1.19
N CYS A 112 -12.72 0.44 0.05
CA CYS A 112 -11.51 -0.31 0.41
C CYS A 112 -11.68 -1.81 0.16
N ASN A 113 -10.83 -2.38 -0.68
CA ASN A 113 -10.82 -3.80 -1.04
C ASN A 113 -9.91 -4.67 -0.14
N VAL A 114 -9.29 -4.08 0.91
CA VAL A 114 -8.48 -4.86 1.84
C VAL A 114 -9.33 -5.93 2.49
N LYS A 115 -9.01 -7.20 2.22
CA LYS A 115 -9.67 -8.36 2.84
C LYS A 115 -8.98 -8.71 4.15
N PRO A 116 -9.72 -9.18 5.16
CA PRO A 116 -9.12 -9.75 6.36
C PRO A 116 -8.25 -10.95 5.96
N LYS A 117 -7.13 -11.11 6.64
CA LYS A 117 -6.27 -12.28 6.51
C LYS A 117 -6.65 -13.32 7.55
N GLU A 118 -6.47 -14.59 7.21
CA GLU A 118 -6.69 -15.69 8.12
C GLU A 118 -5.50 -15.87 9.08
N GLY A 119 -5.75 -16.53 10.19
CA GLY A 119 -4.74 -16.82 11.21
C GLY A 119 -4.57 -15.73 12.27
N ASN A 120 -3.63 -15.94 13.16
CA ASN A 120 -3.22 -15.01 14.19
C ASN A 120 -2.04 -14.17 13.67
N TYR A 121 -2.03 -12.90 14.04
CA TYR A 121 -0.91 -12.03 13.73
C TYR A 121 0.21 -12.27 14.75
N ASP A 122 1.34 -12.76 14.27
CA ASP A 122 2.52 -13.07 15.09
C ASP A 122 3.73 -12.27 14.59
N LEU A 123 4.30 -11.46 15.46
CA LEU A 123 5.46 -10.63 15.13
C LEU A 123 6.72 -11.47 14.84
N SER A 124 6.86 -12.66 15.41
CA SER A 124 8.01 -13.52 15.12
C SER A 124 7.98 -14.00 13.67
N ASP A 125 6.82 -14.40 13.17
CA ASP A 125 6.64 -14.74 11.76
C ASP A 125 6.86 -13.53 10.84
N VAL A 126 6.41 -12.34 11.26
CA VAL A 126 6.65 -11.11 10.51
C VAL A 126 8.15 -10.85 10.36
N PHE A 127 8.92 -11.02 11.42
CA PHE A 127 10.37 -10.81 11.41
C PHE A 127 11.09 -11.87 10.56
N GLU A 128 10.72 -13.15 10.67
CA GLU A 128 11.23 -14.21 9.81
C GLU A 128 10.99 -13.90 8.33
N ILE A 129 9.78 -13.44 8.00
CA ILE A 129 9.41 -13.10 6.62
C ILE A 129 10.22 -11.89 6.12
N ILE A 130 10.43 -10.87 6.95
CA ILE A 130 11.27 -9.71 6.62
C ILE A 130 12.69 -10.15 6.31
N ASP A 131 13.28 -11.01 7.15
CA ASP A 131 14.63 -11.55 6.95
C ASP A 131 14.74 -12.33 5.65
N PHE A 132 13.73 -13.15 5.33
CA PHE A 132 13.71 -13.86 4.07
C PHE A 132 13.78 -12.88 2.87
N TYR A 133 12.95 -11.84 2.85
CA TYR A 133 12.95 -10.87 1.75
C TYR A 133 14.24 -10.05 1.69
N LEU A 134 14.80 -9.66 2.83
CA LEU A 134 16.09 -8.95 2.88
C LEU A 134 17.24 -9.74 2.27
N ASN A 135 17.23 -11.06 2.44
CA ASN A 135 18.31 -11.93 2.00
C ASN A 135 18.12 -12.47 0.56
N ASN A 136 16.90 -12.48 0.04
CA ASN A 136 16.59 -13.21 -1.20
C ASN A 136 15.96 -12.35 -2.31
N VAL A 137 15.55 -11.11 -2.01
CA VAL A 137 14.79 -10.28 -2.97
C VAL A 137 15.37 -8.87 -2.98
N ASP A 138 15.62 -8.34 -4.17
CA ASP A 138 15.98 -6.94 -4.29
C ASP A 138 14.73 -6.06 -4.31
N PHE A 139 14.71 -5.04 -3.46
CA PHE A 139 13.69 -4.00 -3.40
C PHE A 139 14.30 -2.74 -2.76
N ARG A 140 13.74 -1.59 -3.08
CA ARG A 140 14.32 -0.30 -2.69
C ARG A 140 13.95 0.12 -1.27
N HIS A 141 12.69 -0.04 -0.86
CA HIS A 141 12.21 0.45 0.44
C HIS A 141 11.06 -0.39 1.01
N PHE A 142 10.83 -0.20 2.30
CA PHE A 142 9.68 -0.78 3.00
C PHE A 142 8.49 0.18 3.02
N LEU A 143 7.29 -0.38 2.97
CA LEU A 143 6.06 0.30 3.35
C LEU A 143 5.41 -0.48 4.49
N ILE A 144 5.39 0.07 5.69
CA ILE A 144 4.59 -0.46 6.80
C ILE A 144 3.19 0.14 6.70
N GLY A 145 2.18 -0.71 6.50
CA GLY A 145 0.81 -0.25 6.33
C GLY A 145 -0.17 -1.41 6.21
N GLY A 146 -1.45 -1.11 6.15
CA GLY A 146 -2.46 -2.17 6.08
C GLY A 146 -3.85 -1.65 6.39
N GLY A 147 -4.69 -2.49 7.00
CA GLY A 147 -5.93 -2.05 7.62
C GLY A 147 -5.62 -1.31 8.92
N SER A 148 -6.51 -0.42 9.35
CA SER A 148 -6.35 0.30 10.62
C SER A 148 -6.59 -0.63 11.81
N GLY A 149 -5.78 -0.49 12.87
CA GLY A 149 -5.91 -1.19 14.14
C GLY A 149 -6.65 -0.38 15.20
N LYS A 150 -6.74 -0.95 16.42
CA LYS A 150 -6.86 -0.10 17.61
C LYS A 150 -5.57 0.71 17.72
N ALA A 151 -5.66 1.98 18.11
CA ALA A 151 -4.54 2.91 18.09
C ALA A 151 -3.26 2.35 18.73
N GLU A 152 -3.36 1.82 19.95
CA GLU A 152 -2.23 1.28 20.69
C GLU A 152 -1.59 0.05 19.98
N ILE A 153 -2.40 -0.90 19.52
CA ILE A 153 -1.91 -2.10 18.83
C ILE A 153 -1.25 -1.71 17.50
N GLU A 154 -1.87 -0.81 16.74
CA GLU A 154 -1.31 -0.30 15.49
C GLU A 154 0.05 0.35 15.72
N GLN A 155 0.14 1.24 16.71
CA GLN A 155 1.36 1.96 17.06
C GLN A 155 2.49 1.02 17.49
N ASN A 156 2.20 0.09 18.40
CA ASN A 156 3.17 -0.88 18.90
C ASN A 156 3.71 -1.78 17.78
N ASN A 157 2.83 -2.28 16.91
CA ASN A 157 3.25 -3.12 15.78
C ASN A 157 4.09 -2.34 14.77
N ILE A 158 3.70 -1.09 14.43
CA ILE A 158 4.50 -0.24 13.53
C ILE A 158 5.89 0.00 14.11
N MET A 159 6.00 0.34 15.40
CA MET A 159 7.28 0.55 16.06
C MET A 159 8.14 -0.71 16.10
N ALA A 160 7.54 -1.85 16.46
CA ALA A 160 8.25 -3.13 16.52
C ALA A 160 8.82 -3.52 15.15
N ILE A 161 8.02 -3.42 14.09
CA ILE A 161 8.43 -3.72 12.71
C ILE A 161 9.51 -2.74 12.25
N ALA A 162 9.32 -1.43 12.46
CA ALA A 162 10.28 -0.41 12.04
C ALA A 162 11.62 -0.59 12.76
N SER A 163 11.60 -0.81 14.08
CA SER A 163 12.81 -1.09 14.88
C SER A 163 13.53 -2.34 14.39
N TYR A 164 12.79 -3.42 14.11
CA TYR A 164 13.37 -4.64 13.57
C TYR A 164 14.04 -4.41 12.23
N ILE A 165 13.35 -3.80 11.27
CA ILE A 165 13.89 -3.48 9.95
C ILE A 165 15.16 -2.62 10.10
N ARG A 166 15.13 -1.61 10.95
CA ARG A 166 16.25 -0.67 11.12
C ARG A 166 17.51 -1.34 11.68
N LYS A 167 17.36 -2.38 12.50
CA LYS A 167 18.51 -3.17 13.01
C LYS A 167 19.21 -3.97 11.90
N HIS A 168 18.47 -4.37 10.85
CA HIS A 168 18.97 -5.28 9.82
C HIS A 168 19.33 -4.57 8.50
N THR A 169 18.83 -3.35 8.26
CA THR A 169 19.09 -2.63 7.01
C THR A 169 18.94 -1.11 7.13
N LYS A 170 19.60 -0.41 6.20
CA LYS A 170 19.45 1.05 6.01
C LYS A 170 18.40 1.42 4.96
N LYS A 171 17.71 0.45 4.36
CA LYS A 171 16.64 0.73 3.37
C LYS A 171 15.60 1.68 3.97
N PRO A 172 15.06 2.64 3.20
CA PRO A 172 14.05 3.56 3.70
C PRO A 172 12.80 2.84 4.20
N ILE A 173 12.19 3.38 5.26
CA ILE A 173 10.95 2.89 5.86
C ILE A 173 9.89 3.98 5.74
N TYR A 174 8.84 3.71 4.98
CA TYR A 174 7.66 4.53 4.88
C TYR A 174 6.53 3.93 5.71
N ALA A 175 5.92 4.69 6.63
CA ALA A 175 4.77 4.27 7.41
C ALA A 175 3.49 4.96 6.91
N MET A 176 2.44 4.19 6.71
CA MET A 176 1.10 4.66 6.36
C MET A 176 0.13 4.20 7.44
N CYS A 177 -0.40 5.13 8.25
CA CYS A 177 -1.21 4.84 9.42
C CYS A 177 -2.28 5.90 9.65
N LEU A 178 -3.09 5.71 10.70
CA LEU A 178 -4.01 6.75 11.16
C LEU A 178 -3.24 7.88 11.87
N PRO A 179 -3.77 9.13 11.81
CA PRO A 179 -3.21 10.20 12.62
C PRO A 179 -3.40 9.87 14.11
N PRO A 180 -2.32 9.83 14.90
CA PRO A 180 -2.45 9.53 16.33
C PRO A 180 -3.18 10.66 17.08
N GLU A 181 -3.91 10.31 18.15
CA GLU A 181 -4.47 11.30 19.07
C GLU A 181 -3.35 11.94 19.90
N ASN A 182 -2.45 11.10 20.43
CA ASN A 182 -1.23 11.57 21.10
C ASN A 182 -0.12 11.72 20.07
N ILE A 183 0.18 12.96 19.66
CA ILE A 183 1.18 13.28 18.63
C ILE A 183 2.63 12.99 19.06
N GLU A 184 2.90 12.83 20.36
CA GLU A 184 4.25 12.53 20.87
C GLU A 184 4.75 11.15 20.41
N VAL A 185 3.84 10.22 20.06
CA VAL A 185 4.19 8.91 19.50
C VAL A 185 4.99 9.05 18.19
N LEU A 186 4.88 10.18 17.49
CA LEU A 186 5.61 10.44 16.26
C LEU A 186 7.12 10.56 16.49
N GLU A 187 7.54 11.02 17.67
CA GLU A 187 8.95 11.02 18.06
C GLU A 187 9.48 9.59 18.19
N GLU A 188 8.68 8.69 18.79
CA GLU A 188 9.05 7.29 18.88
C GLU A 188 9.10 6.63 17.49
N TYR A 189 8.17 6.97 16.58
CA TYR A 189 8.23 6.51 15.19
C TYR A 189 9.55 6.93 14.52
N LYS A 190 9.95 8.19 14.69
CA LYS A 190 11.21 8.72 14.17
C LYS A 190 12.43 7.99 14.75
N LYS A 191 12.47 7.79 16.09
CA LYS A 191 13.54 7.06 16.79
C LYS A 191 13.67 5.61 16.32
N ASN A 192 12.53 4.96 16.01
CA ASN A 192 12.53 3.59 15.48
C ASN A 192 12.88 3.51 14.00
N GLY A 193 13.29 4.62 13.38
CA GLY A 193 13.91 4.66 12.07
C GLY A 193 12.94 4.81 10.89
N ILE A 194 11.69 5.23 11.14
CA ILE A 194 10.77 5.61 10.06
C ILE A 194 11.31 6.87 9.36
N ASN A 195 11.44 6.81 8.04
CA ASN A 195 11.97 7.88 7.20
C ASN A 195 10.88 8.75 6.59
N GLU A 196 9.73 8.16 6.30
CA GLU A 196 8.61 8.81 5.63
C GLU A 196 7.31 8.38 6.30
N ILE A 197 6.33 9.28 6.35
CA ILE A 197 5.05 9.00 7.00
C ILE A 197 3.87 9.60 6.23
N SER A 198 2.71 8.93 6.28
CA SER A 198 1.48 9.52 5.77
C SER A 198 0.28 9.27 6.67
N PHE A 199 -0.57 10.30 6.72
CA PHE A 199 -1.90 10.26 7.32
C PHE A 199 -2.92 10.66 6.25
N ASN A 200 -3.49 9.68 5.56
CA ASN A 200 -4.36 9.94 4.42
C ASN A 200 -5.74 10.38 4.87
N ILE A 201 -6.16 11.58 4.49
CA ILE A 201 -7.49 12.13 4.78
C ILE A 201 -8.54 11.43 3.92
N GLU A 202 -8.21 11.09 2.68
CA GLU A 202 -9.02 10.43 1.63
C GLU A 202 -10.18 11.30 1.14
N ILE A 203 -11.02 11.83 2.04
CA ILE A 203 -12.19 12.67 1.75
C ILE A 203 -12.16 13.85 2.71
N PHE A 204 -12.07 15.07 2.19
CA PHE A 204 -11.99 16.30 2.99
C PHE A 204 -13.34 16.66 3.62
N ASN A 205 -14.42 16.60 2.86
CA ASN A 205 -15.78 16.84 3.36
C ASN A 205 -16.17 15.81 4.43
N ARG A 206 -16.23 16.27 5.68
CA ARG A 206 -16.50 15.38 6.83
C ARG A 206 -17.89 14.74 6.82
N LYS A 207 -18.89 15.32 6.18
CA LYS A 207 -20.23 14.73 6.05
C LYS A 207 -20.16 13.52 5.11
N ILE A 208 -19.50 13.68 3.97
CA ILE A 208 -19.29 12.60 3.00
C ILE A 208 -18.35 11.54 3.57
N ALA A 209 -17.26 11.96 4.22
CA ALA A 209 -16.33 11.05 4.88
C ALA A 209 -17.02 10.10 5.88
N ARG A 210 -17.94 10.62 6.72
CA ARG A 210 -18.66 9.80 7.71
C ARG A 210 -19.59 8.76 7.08
N THR A 211 -20.15 9.03 5.91
CA THR A 211 -21.02 8.08 5.19
C THR A 211 -20.22 7.08 4.36
N THR A 212 -19.07 7.49 3.82
CA THR A 212 -18.21 6.66 2.95
C THR A 212 -17.19 5.86 3.73
N MET A 213 -16.70 6.40 4.84
CA MET A 213 -15.71 5.81 5.75
C MET A 213 -16.22 5.87 7.20
N PRO A 214 -17.25 5.09 7.59
CA PRO A 214 -17.95 5.28 8.88
C PRO A 214 -17.06 5.33 10.12
N GLY A 215 -15.97 4.56 10.15
CA GLY A 215 -14.97 4.60 11.22
C GLY A 215 -13.97 5.75 11.05
N LYS A 216 -13.22 5.72 9.96
CA LYS A 216 -12.16 6.71 9.70
C LYS A 216 -12.71 8.14 9.51
N GLY A 217 -13.90 8.29 8.95
CA GLY A 217 -14.54 9.58 8.73
C GLY A 217 -14.97 10.32 10.03
N LYS A 218 -14.93 9.63 11.19
CA LYS A 218 -15.16 10.25 12.51
C LYS A 218 -13.94 11.01 13.03
N ILE A 219 -12.74 10.69 12.51
CA ILE A 219 -11.50 11.37 12.93
C ILE A 219 -11.57 12.84 12.49
N PRO A 220 -11.42 13.80 13.42
CA PRO A 220 -11.52 15.22 13.10
C PRO A 220 -10.37 15.66 12.17
N LEU A 221 -10.63 16.61 11.26
CA LEU A 221 -9.57 17.21 10.44
C LEU A 221 -8.45 17.82 11.30
N LYS A 222 -8.81 18.39 12.47
CA LYS A 222 -7.84 18.95 13.40
C LYS A 222 -6.81 17.93 13.89
N GLN A 223 -7.21 16.65 14.04
CA GLN A 223 -6.28 15.58 14.42
C GLN A 223 -5.30 15.29 13.28
N TYR A 224 -5.77 15.27 12.03
CA TYR A 224 -4.90 15.16 10.84
C TYR A 224 -3.93 16.34 10.74
N GLU A 225 -4.45 17.56 10.92
CA GLU A 225 -3.65 18.78 10.88
C GLU A 225 -2.54 18.76 11.93
N ASN A 226 -2.87 18.43 13.17
CA ASN A 226 -1.91 18.37 14.27
C ASN A 226 -0.84 17.30 13.99
N ALA A 227 -1.24 16.10 13.56
CA ALA A 227 -0.32 15.02 13.24
C ALA A 227 0.59 15.38 12.06
N LEU A 228 0.06 15.99 10.98
CA LEU A 228 0.85 16.42 9.83
C LEU A 228 1.83 17.55 10.19
N LYS A 229 1.42 18.53 11.00
CA LYS A 229 2.32 19.59 11.48
C LYS A 229 3.48 19.01 12.29
N LYS A 230 3.19 18.18 13.29
CA LYS A 230 4.23 17.52 14.09
C LYS A 230 5.12 16.62 13.22
N ALA A 231 4.55 15.94 12.25
CA ALA A 231 5.34 15.14 11.32
C ALA A 231 6.30 16.00 10.48
N VAL A 232 5.84 17.16 9.97
CA VAL A 232 6.72 18.09 9.23
C VAL A 232 7.85 18.62 10.11
N GLU A 233 7.61 18.92 11.38
CA GLU A 233 8.65 19.30 12.34
C GLU A 233 9.72 18.20 12.47
N LEU A 234 9.31 16.92 12.49
CA LEU A 234 10.21 15.79 12.68
C LEU A 234 10.91 15.34 11.39
N TRP A 235 10.21 15.27 10.26
CA TRP A 235 10.72 14.71 8.98
C TRP A 235 11.04 15.76 7.93
N GLY A 236 10.69 17.04 8.16
CA GLY A 236 10.85 18.10 7.19
C GLY A 236 9.76 18.12 6.11
N SER A 237 9.79 19.15 5.28
CA SER A 237 8.79 19.42 4.21
C SER A 237 9.18 18.86 2.83
N SER A 238 10.25 18.10 2.71
CA SER A 238 10.82 17.63 1.42
C SER A 238 10.15 16.37 0.84
N GLY A 239 8.84 16.18 1.08
CA GLY A 239 8.10 15.03 0.56
C GLY A 239 8.10 13.78 1.46
N ASN A 240 8.72 13.86 2.64
CA ASN A 240 8.74 12.76 3.61
C ASN A 240 7.43 12.64 4.41
N VAL A 241 6.61 13.69 4.39
CA VAL A 241 5.29 13.72 5.03
C VAL A 241 4.23 13.86 3.95
N ARG A 242 3.21 13.00 3.99
CA ARG A 242 2.19 12.95 2.93
C ARG A 242 0.79 12.82 3.51
N SER A 243 -0.17 13.31 2.74
CA SER A 243 -1.58 12.96 2.85
C SER A 243 -2.12 12.74 1.44
N MET A 244 -3.21 12.01 1.33
CA MET A 244 -3.88 11.75 0.06
C MET A 244 -5.36 12.07 0.17
N LEU A 245 -5.90 12.64 -0.91
CA LEU A 245 -7.33 12.74 -1.19
C LEU A 245 -7.67 11.86 -2.38
N VAL A 246 -8.87 11.31 -2.40
CA VAL A 246 -9.36 10.45 -3.49
C VAL A 246 -10.27 11.26 -4.39
N LEU A 247 -9.78 11.61 -5.58
CA LEU A 247 -10.53 12.37 -6.57
C LEU A 247 -11.82 11.63 -6.97
N GLY A 248 -12.94 12.36 -7.03
CA GLY A 248 -14.25 11.83 -7.42
C GLY A 248 -15.06 11.20 -6.28
N MET A 249 -14.55 11.21 -5.05
CA MET A 249 -15.28 10.74 -3.86
C MET A 249 -16.11 11.83 -3.19
N GLU A 250 -15.89 13.07 -3.55
CA GLU A 250 -16.56 14.27 -3.06
C GLU A 250 -16.68 15.30 -4.19
N PRO A 251 -17.53 16.36 -4.07
CA PRO A 251 -17.57 17.46 -5.00
C PRO A 251 -16.19 18.07 -5.23
N ILE A 252 -15.94 18.53 -6.45
CA ILE A 252 -14.62 19.04 -6.83
C ILE A 252 -14.21 20.25 -5.99
N GLU A 253 -15.15 21.08 -5.59
CA GLU A 253 -14.93 22.25 -4.74
C GLU A 253 -14.40 21.83 -3.38
N ASP A 254 -15.04 20.85 -2.72
CA ASP A 254 -14.59 20.30 -1.43
C ASP A 254 -13.19 19.64 -1.54
N PHE A 255 -12.95 18.95 -2.67
CA PHE A 255 -11.64 18.34 -2.95
C PHE A 255 -10.53 19.38 -3.13
N LEU A 256 -10.82 20.51 -3.79
CA LEU A 256 -9.86 21.60 -4.01
C LEU A 256 -9.58 22.39 -2.74
N ASP A 257 -10.56 22.46 -1.82
CA ASP A 257 -10.38 23.11 -0.51
C ASP A 257 -9.47 22.28 0.40
N GLY A 258 -9.43 20.96 0.21
CA GLY A 258 -8.58 20.03 0.98
C GLY A 258 -7.14 20.00 0.54
#